data_a28d29ec5af5608512bd0a72d71fae8b
#
_entry.id   a28d29ec5af5608512bd0a72d71fae8b
#
_cell.length_a   1.000
_cell.length_b   1.000
_cell.length_c   1.000
_cell.angle_alpha   90.00
_cell.angle_beta   90.00
_cell.angle_gamma   90.00
#
_symmetry.space_group_name_H-M   'P 1'
#
loop_
_entity.id
_entity.type
_entity.pdbx_description
1 polymer ?
#
loop_
_entity_poly.entity_id
_entity_poly.type
_entity_poly.pdbx_seq_one_letter_code
_entity_poly.pdbx_strand_id
1 'polypeptide(L)'
;MRSASKSGRRFPLQHAMLKGMVAAIGIASLVHSAPGWAQNGSKASCAKPLYLTFDTGHMEVAPWVAEVLNRQKVKVTFFAANERTKTGDGSLGNHWAPWWKARAAEGHEFASHTYDHAYWRGDVRGLEPKFRIRPSAGAFEGREFTWDAPKYCANVAYAAERLQDFTGKKPLPLFRAPGGKTSAKLLAAARACGYAHVGWSPAGFLGDELSSETAPNEALLKKALTDIRTGDILLAHLGIWSRKDAWAPAVLEPLIVGLKERGFCFETLRVHPAYQGWIAAHGG
;
A
#
# COMPACT_ATOMS: atom_id res chain seq x y z
N MET A 1 -63.49 -5.47 -14.07
CA MET A 1 -64.39 -6.13 -13.14
C MET A 1 -63.76 -6.07 -11.76
N ARG A 2 -64.25 -5.18 -10.97
CA ARG A 2 -65.04 -5.32 -9.75
C ARG A 2 -64.31 -6.18 -8.70
N SER A 3 -64.10 -5.85 -7.46
CA SER A 3 -64.72 -4.91 -6.53
C SER A 3 -64.28 -5.34 -5.14
N ALA A 4 -63.85 -4.44 -4.35
CA ALA A 4 -64.44 -3.98 -3.09
C ALA A 4 -64.26 -4.93 -1.89
N SER A 5 -63.78 -4.47 -0.81
CA SER A 5 -64.31 -3.54 0.19
C SER A 5 -64.72 -4.23 1.49
N LYS A 6 -64.30 -3.66 2.55
CA LYS A 6 -64.95 -3.13 3.77
C LYS A 6 -64.43 -3.74 5.06
N SER A 7 -63.93 -2.93 5.94
CA SER A 7 -64.63 -2.14 6.99
C SER A 7 -64.97 -3.00 8.21
N GLY A 8 -64.64 -2.62 9.39
CA GLY A 8 -64.98 -1.57 10.23
C GLY A 8 -64.76 -1.89 11.71
N ARG A 9 -64.43 -0.85 12.47
CA ARG A 9 -65.09 -0.26 13.64
C ARG A 9 -65.00 -1.06 14.98
N ARG A 10 -64.53 -0.44 15.93
CA ARG A 10 -64.81 0.63 16.95
C ARG A 10 -64.90 0.04 18.35
N PHE A 11 -64.08 0.62 19.26
CA PHE A 11 -64.31 1.23 20.57
C PHE A 11 -65.48 0.75 21.47
N PRO A 12 -65.55 1.17 22.78
CA PRO A 12 -64.58 1.42 23.88
C PRO A 12 -65.06 0.76 25.20
N LEU A 13 -64.42 1.02 26.33
CA LEU A 13 -64.98 1.44 27.65
C LEU A 13 -63.99 1.23 28.79
N GLN A 14 -63.63 2.29 29.31
CA GLN A 14 -63.47 2.82 30.63
C GLN A 14 -64.02 2.01 31.83
N HIS A 15 -63.32 2.11 32.93
CA HIS A 15 -63.66 2.35 34.35
C HIS A 15 -62.59 1.67 35.22
N ALA A 16 -62.09 2.09 36.34
CA ALA A 16 -62.21 3.23 37.20
C ALA A 16 -61.25 2.99 38.39
N MET A 17 -60.81 4.01 38.90
CA MET A 17 -60.03 4.24 40.15
C MET A 17 -60.12 3.17 41.24
N LEU A 18 -58.90 2.92 41.86
CA LEU A 18 -58.86 2.81 43.32
C LEU A 18 -57.52 3.37 43.84
N LYS A 19 -57.63 4.35 44.72
CA LYS A 19 -56.53 5.00 45.44
C LYS A 19 -56.02 4.05 46.52
N GLY A 20 -54.72 3.76 46.53
CA GLY A 20 -54.05 3.10 47.64
C GLY A 20 -52.74 3.86 47.92
N MET A 21 -52.75 4.66 48.99
CA MET A 21 -51.61 5.41 49.47
C MET A 21 -50.75 4.45 50.31
N VAL A 22 -49.56 4.11 49.86
CA VAL A 22 -48.52 3.43 50.65
C VAL A 22 -47.29 4.29 50.68
N ALA A 23 -46.93 4.73 51.88
CA ALA A 23 -45.69 5.46 52.14
C ALA A 23 -44.49 4.57 51.93
N ALA A 24 -43.64 4.91 50.98
CA ALA A 24 -42.36 4.24 50.77
C ALA A 24 -41.24 5.08 51.34
N ILE A 25 -40.56 4.53 52.32
CA ILE A 25 -39.34 5.01 52.94
C ILE A 25 -38.25 5.03 51.88
N GLY A 26 -37.75 6.22 51.54
CA GLY A 26 -36.65 6.38 50.58
C GLY A 26 -35.33 5.96 51.19
N ILE A 27 -34.78 4.87 50.72
CA ILE A 27 -33.35 4.54 50.89
C ILE A 27 -32.61 5.22 49.75
N ALA A 28 -31.95 6.30 50.02
CA ALA A 28 -31.06 6.96 49.07
C ALA A 28 -29.80 6.10 48.87
N SER A 29 -29.79 5.31 47.83
CA SER A 29 -28.59 4.63 47.38
C SER A 29 -27.66 5.66 46.72
N LEU A 30 -26.60 6.04 47.39
CA LEU A 30 -25.48 6.79 46.84
C LEU A 30 -24.77 5.91 45.81
N VAL A 31 -25.13 6.07 44.55
CA VAL A 31 -24.36 5.49 43.42
C VAL A 31 -23.06 6.29 43.32
N HIS A 32 -21.99 5.75 43.87
CA HIS A 32 -20.65 6.26 43.63
C HIS A 32 -20.30 5.94 42.17
N SER A 33 -20.43 6.92 41.30
CA SER A 33 -19.89 6.88 39.95
C SER A 33 -18.36 6.90 40.06
N ALA A 34 -17.74 5.72 39.95
CA ALA A 34 -16.29 5.63 39.76
C ALA A 34 -15.95 6.34 38.43
N PRO A 35 -14.93 7.23 38.40
CA PRO A 35 -14.49 7.81 37.15
C PRO A 35 -13.99 6.69 36.26
N GLY A 36 -14.73 6.42 35.18
CA GLY A 36 -14.29 5.55 34.13
C GLY A 36 -12.99 6.09 33.54
N TRP A 37 -11.88 5.45 33.85
CA TRP A 37 -10.63 5.67 33.18
C TRP A 37 -10.83 5.18 31.74
N ALA A 38 -11.16 6.11 30.83
CA ALA A 38 -11.04 5.85 29.39
C ALA A 38 -9.57 5.52 29.16
N GLN A 39 -9.26 4.24 29.05
CA GLN A 39 -8.00 3.80 28.49
C GLN A 39 -7.98 4.28 27.03
N ASN A 40 -7.45 5.48 26.82
CA ASN A 40 -6.92 5.87 25.53
C ASN A 40 -5.86 4.80 25.18
N GLY A 41 -6.28 3.79 24.45
CA GLY A 41 -5.40 2.82 23.83
C GLY A 41 -4.47 3.56 22.86
N SER A 42 -3.42 4.18 23.39
CA SER A 42 -2.32 4.63 22.55
C SER A 42 -1.84 3.39 21.82
N LYS A 43 -2.01 3.37 20.49
CA LYS A 43 -1.37 2.38 19.63
C LYS A 43 0.07 2.28 20.11
N ALA A 44 0.47 1.11 20.64
CA ALA A 44 1.84 0.92 21.08
C ALA A 44 2.76 1.37 19.93
N SER A 45 3.62 2.34 20.21
CA SER A 45 4.51 2.87 19.19
C SER A 45 5.41 1.75 18.69
N CYS A 46 5.50 1.61 17.37
CA CYS A 46 6.39 0.63 16.76
C CYS A 46 7.85 0.96 17.08
N ALA A 47 8.47 0.22 18.00
CA ALA A 47 9.84 0.48 18.44
C ALA A 47 10.91 0.05 17.41
N LYS A 48 10.60 -0.93 16.56
CA LYS A 48 11.50 -1.45 15.53
C LYS A 48 10.79 -1.50 14.18
N PRO A 49 10.49 -0.33 13.58
CA PRO A 49 9.74 -0.28 12.33
C PRO A 49 10.54 -0.86 11.16
N LEU A 50 9.82 -1.57 10.28
CA LEU A 50 10.25 -1.96 8.95
C LEU A 50 9.24 -1.45 7.94
N TYR A 51 9.70 -1.14 6.74
CA TYR A 51 8.89 -0.57 5.68
C TYR A 51 8.88 -1.54 4.49
N LEU A 52 7.96 -2.51 4.54
CA LEU A 52 7.81 -3.46 3.45
C LEU A 52 7.15 -2.77 2.25
N THR A 53 7.78 -2.91 1.10
CA THR A 53 7.29 -2.34 -0.16
C THR A 53 7.25 -3.38 -1.26
N PHE A 54 6.29 -3.22 -2.16
CA PHE A 54 6.17 -4.05 -3.36
C PHE A 54 6.16 -3.18 -4.59
N ASP A 55 7.01 -3.53 -5.55
CA ASP A 55 6.88 -3.04 -6.91
C ASP A 55 5.94 -3.97 -7.70
N THR A 56 5.33 -3.47 -8.76
CA THR A 56 4.53 -4.29 -9.68
C THR A 56 5.37 -5.39 -10.32
N GLY A 57 4.85 -6.08 -11.27
CA GLY A 57 5.43 -7.18 -12.02
C GLY A 57 4.31 -7.88 -12.76
N HIS A 58 4.40 -9.19 -13.00
CA HIS A 58 3.36 -9.92 -13.74
C HIS A 58 2.07 -10.19 -12.94
N MET A 59 1.97 -9.75 -11.70
CA MET A 59 0.79 -9.75 -10.81
C MET A 59 0.20 -11.12 -10.43
N GLU A 60 0.75 -12.23 -10.90
CA GLU A 60 0.19 -13.56 -10.61
C GLU A 60 0.16 -13.89 -9.13
N VAL A 61 1.16 -13.43 -8.38
CA VAL A 61 1.23 -13.66 -6.92
C VAL A 61 0.49 -12.61 -6.09
N ALA A 62 -0.02 -11.56 -6.72
CA ALA A 62 -0.68 -10.44 -6.03
C ALA A 62 -1.85 -10.88 -5.12
N PRO A 63 -2.73 -11.82 -5.50
CA PRO A 63 -3.77 -12.32 -4.62
C PRO A 63 -3.19 -12.96 -3.34
N TRP A 64 -2.18 -13.82 -3.47
CA TRP A 64 -1.54 -14.49 -2.32
C TRP A 64 -0.79 -13.52 -1.42
N VAL A 65 -0.11 -12.53 -2.00
CA VAL A 65 0.50 -11.42 -1.22
C VAL A 65 -0.56 -10.72 -0.38
N ALA A 66 -1.70 -10.39 -0.98
CA ALA A 66 -2.81 -9.75 -0.27
C ALA A 66 -3.35 -10.58 0.89
N GLU A 67 -3.55 -11.89 0.68
CA GLU A 67 -3.99 -12.81 1.73
C GLU A 67 -3.01 -12.87 2.90
N VAL A 68 -1.70 -12.98 2.62
CA VAL A 68 -0.67 -12.97 3.66
C VAL A 68 -0.67 -11.65 4.43
N LEU A 69 -0.69 -10.50 3.74
CA LEU A 69 -0.70 -9.19 4.38
C LEU A 69 -1.92 -9.01 5.29
N ASN A 70 -3.10 -9.47 4.85
CA ASN A 70 -4.33 -9.41 5.64
C ASN A 70 -4.26 -10.33 6.86
N ARG A 71 -3.88 -11.59 6.68
CA ARG A 71 -3.74 -12.57 7.76
C ARG A 71 -2.72 -12.10 8.80
N GLN A 72 -1.62 -11.55 8.33
CA GLN A 72 -0.55 -11.02 9.17
C GLN A 72 -0.81 -9.59 9.66
N LYS A 73 -1.90 -8.92 9.27
CA LYS A 73 -2.24 -7.53 9.63
C LYS A 73 -1.09 -6.55 9.35
N VAL A 74 -0.39 -6.72 8.24
CA VAL A 74 0.73 -5.88 7.80
C VAL A 74 0.23 -4.90 6.75
N LYS A 75 0.58 -3.61 6.91
CA LYS A 75 0.36 -2.58 5.89
C LYS A 75 1.66 -2.29 5.18
N VAL A 76 1.57 -2.06 3.87
CA VAL A 76 2.73 -1.87 2.99
C VAL A 76 2.54 -0.66 2.09
N THR A 77 3.60 -0.26 1.40
CA THR A 77 3.51 0.72 0.31
C THR A 77 3.78 0.00 -1.02
N PHE A 78 2.85 0.14 -1.96
CA PHE A 78 2.99 -0.39 -3.32
C PHE A 78 3.51 0.70 -4.26
N PHE A 79 4.50 0.37 -5.06
CA PHE A 79 4.98 1.20 -6.17
C PHE A 79 4.52 0.57 -7.48
N ALA A 80 3.69 1.29 -8.24
CA ALA A 80 3.07 0.71 -9.42
C ALA A 80 3.53 1.35 -10.74
N ALA A 81 3.85 0.49 -11.69
CA ALA A 81 4.00 0.76 -13.12
C ALA A 81 2.92 -0.03 -13.88
N ASN A 82 2.67 0.28 -15.16
CA ASN A 82 1.74 -0.49 -15.99
C ASN A 82 2.45 -1.62 -16.75
N GLU A 83 3.01 -2.55 -16.00
CA GLU A 83 3.73 -3.69 -16.57
C GLU A 83 2.78 -4.74 -17.14
N ARG A 84 3.29 -5.52 -18.10
CA ARG A 84 2.57 -6.68 -18.62
C ARG A 84 2.31 -7.69 -17.50
N THR A 85 1.07 -8.18 -17.44
CA THR A 85 0.63 -9.15 -16.44
C THR A 85 0.34 -10.50 -17.08
N LYS A 86 0.27 -11.57 -16.28
CA LYS A 86 -0.14 -12.90 -16.76
C LYS A 86 -1.60 -12.95 -17.16
N THR A 87 -2.43 -12.10 -16.54
CA THR A 87 -3.86 -11.96 -16.86
C THR A 87 -4.24 -10.48 -16.91
N GLY A 88 -5.07 -10.08 -17.86
CA GLY A 88 -5.60 -8.72 -17.99
C GLY A 88 -4.73 -7.81 -18.89
N ASP A 89 -4.91 -6.53 -18.71
CA ASP A 89 -4.50 -5.46 -19.62
C ASP A 89 -3.34 -4.59 -19.09
N GLY A 90 -2.56 -5.14 -18.17
CA GLY A 90 -1.46 -4.47 -17.48
C GLY A 90 -1.78 -4.23 -16.00
N SER A 91 -0.72 -4.09 -15.18
CA SER A 91 -0.86 -3.98 -13.73
C SER A 91 -1.58 -2.70 -13.27
N LEU A 92 -1.59 -1.64 -14.07
CA LEU A 92 -2.42 -0.44 -13.92
C LEU A 92 -3.56 -0.38 -14.95
N GLY A 93 -3.93 -1.52 -15.53
CA GLY A 93 -5.10 -1.66 -16.40
C GLY A 93 -6.39 -1.89 -15.60
N ASN A 94 -7.52 -1.83 -16.31
CA ASN A 94 -8.84 -1.91 -15.68
C ASN A 94 -9.13 -3.28 -15.05
N HIS A 95 -8.49 -4.35 -15.55
CA HIS A 95 -8.59 -5.68 -14.97
C HIS A 95 -8.18 -5.71 -13.49
N TRP A 96 -7.13 -4.94 -13.14
CA TRP A 96 -6.60 -4.92 -11.79
C TRP A 96 -7.20 -3.83 -10.88
N ALA A 97 -8.06 -2.95 -11.41
CA ALA A 97 -8.69 -1.88 -10.63
C ALA A 97 -9.40 -2.38 -9.35
N PRO A 98 -10.18 -3.49 -9.37
CA PRO A 98 -10.81 -4.02 -8.15
C PRO A 98 -9.78 -4.46 -7.10
N TRP A 99 -8.65 -5.02 -7.53
CA TRP A 99 -7.58 -5.43 -6.63
C TRP A 99 -6.95 -4.22 -5.93
N TRP A 100 -6.61 -3.16 -6.67
CA TRP A 100 -6.07 -1.92 -6.10
C TRP A 100 -7.05 -1.26 -5.15
N LYS A 101 -8.34 -1.20 -5.51
CA LYS A 101 -9.40 -0.67 -4.65
C LYS A 101 -9.49 -1.41 -3.32
N ALA A 102 -9.40 -2.74 -3.33
CA ALA A 102 -9.40 -3.54 -2.12
C ALA A 102 -8.17 -3.24 -1.24
N ARG A 103 -6.97 -3.10 -1.84
CA ARG A 103 -5.76 -2.73 -1.09
C ARG A 103 -5.88 -1.37 -0.42
N ALA A 104 -6.53 -0.40 -1.09
CA ALA A 104 -6.80 0.91 -0.50
C ALA A 104 -7.75 0.82 0.70
N ALA A 105 -8.81 0.03 0.60
CA ALA A 105 -9.77 -0.21 1.68
C ALA A 105 -9.11 -0.90 2.90
N GLU A 106 -8.11 -1.73 2.65
CA GLU A 106 -7.32 -2.38 3.69
C GLU A 106 -6.30 -1.44 4.36
N GLY A 107 -6.11 -0.23 3.85
CA GLY A 107 -5.22 0.78 4.44
C GLY A 107 -3.77 0.69 3.98
N HIS A 108 -3.50 0.08 2.84
CA HIS A 108 -2.20 0.17 2.18
C HIS A 108 -1.97 1.55 1.56
N GLU A 109 -0.71 1.89 1.32
CA GLU A 109 -0.29 3.12 0.64
C GLU A 109 0.21 2.82 -0.77
N PHE A 110 0.17 3.85 -1.64
CA PHE A 110 0.53 3.73 -3.04
C PHE A 110 1.49 4.83 -3.45
N ALA A 111 2.37 4.50 -4.40
CA ALA A 111 3.33 5.42 -4.99
C ALA A 111 3.62 5.02 -6.45
N SER A 112 4.27 5.89 -7.21
CA SER A 112 4.58 5.66 -8.61
C SER A 112 5.86 4.83 -8.80
N HIS A 113 5.82 3.90 -9.78
CA HIS A 113 7.02 3.22 -10.29
C HIS A 113 7.33 3.62 -11.75
N THR A 114 6.89 4.83 -12.15
CA THR A 114 6.74 5.31 -13.53
C THR A 114 5.74 4.47 -14.33
N TYR A 115 4.90 5.10 -15.15
CA TYR A 115 3.82 4.38 -15.82
C TYR A 115 4.32 3.30 -16.79
N ASP A 116 5.28 3.66 -17.65
CA ASP A 116 5.86 2.75 -18.65
C ASP A 116 7.03 1.91 -18.12
N HIS A 117 7.20 1.83 -16.79
CA HIS A 117 8.35 1.20 -16.15
C HIS A 117 9.66 1.67 -16.81
N ALA A 118 9.89 2.98 -16.73
CA ALA A 118 10.85 3.72 -17.57
C ALA A 118 12.27 3.69 -16.97
N TYR A 119 13.10 2.76 -17.44
CA TYR A 119 14.51 2.67 -17.02
C TYR A 119 15.31 3.89 -17.45
N TRP A 120 15.94 4.57 -16.51
CA TRP A 120 17.00 5.53 -16.79
C TRP A 120 18.26 4.82 -17.28
N ARG A 121 18.81 5.29 -18.42
CA ARG A 121 20.00 4.72 -19.09
C ARG A 121 21.18 5.69 -19.09
N GLY A 122 20.95 6.95 -18.78
CA GLY A 122 21.99 7.98 -18.71
C GLY A 122 21.45 9.39 -18.88
N ASP A 123 22.21 10.36 -18.42
CA ASP A 123 21.92 11.76 -18.67
C ASP A 123 22.42 12.17 -20.06
N VAL A 124 21.66 13.02 -20.73
CA VAL A 124 22.10 13.68 -21.96
C VAL A 124 22.84 14.96 -21.61
N ARG A 125 23.93 15.23 -22.30
CA ARG A 125 24.71 16.46 -22.14
C ARG A 125 23.87 17.67 -22.59
N GLY A 126 24.03 18.79 -21.90
CA GLY A 126 23.32 20.04 -22.18
C GLY A 126 22.85 20.76 -20.94
N LEU A 127 22.35 21.98 -21.10
CA LEU A 127 21.83 22.81 -20.02
C LEU A 127 20.48 22.29 -19.52
N GLU A 128 19.62 21.88 -20.43
CA GLU A 128 18.31 21.32 -20.13
C GLU A 128 18.44 19.88 -19.60
N PRO A 129 17.70 19.50 -18.54
CA PRO A 129 17.70 18.12 -18.04
C PRO A 129 16.98 17.19 -19.04
N LYS A 130 17.76 16.38 -19.74
CA LYS A 130 17.31 15.33 -20.67
C LYS A 130 17.96 14.01 -20.28
N PHE A 131 17.22 12.92 -20.49
CA PHE A 131 17.59 11.58 -20.06
C PHE A 131 17.40 10.56 -21.18
N ARG A 132 18.32 9.63 -21.31
CA ARG A 132 18.09 8.43 -22.12
C ARG A 132 17.25 7.49 -21.29
N ILE A 133 16.07 7.14 -21.77
CA ILE A 133 15.06 6.32 -21.11
C ILE A 133 14.71 5.14 -22.00
N ARG A 134 14.61 3.97 -21.39
CA ARG A 134 14.13 2.76 -22.05
C ARG A 134 12.95 2.19 -21.27
N PRO A 135 11.71 2.43 -21.70
CA PRO A 135 10.53 1.77 -21.13
C PRO A 135 10.63 0.24 -21.27
N SER A 136 10.19 -0.48 -20.25
CA SER A 136 10.03 -1.95 -20.32
C SER A 136 8.57 -2.38 -20.27
N ALA A 137 7.65 -1.41 -20.39
CA ALA A 137 6.22 -1.66 -20.47
C ALA A 137 5.57 -0.68 -21.46
N GLY A 138 4.34 -1.01 -21.87
CA GLY A 138 3.53 -0.16 -22.74
C GLY A 138 3.94 -0.19 -24.21
N ALA A 139 3.38 0.75 -24.99
CA ALA A 139 3.56 0.81 -26.47
C ALA A 139 5.01 1.08 -26.91
N PHE A 140 5.86 1.54 -25.99
CA PHE A 140 7.25 1.89 -26.27
C PHE A 140 8.27 0.90 -25.68
N GLU A 141 7.79 -0.25 -25.23
CA GLU A 141 8.61 -1.29 -24.60
C GLU A 141 9.86 -1.63 -25.44
N GLY A 142 11.01 -1.68 -24.76
CA GLY A 142 12.28 -2.11 -25.34
C GLY A 142 13.00 -1.08 -26.21
N ARG A 143 12.39 0.05 -26.57
CA ARG A 143 12.99 1.12 -27.36
C ARG A 143 13.63 2.18 -26.48
N GLU A 144 14.73 2.77 -26.92
CA GLU A 144 15.39 3.88 -26.21
C GLU A 144 14.95 5.23 -26.76
N PHE A 145 14.70 6.18 -25.85
CA PHE A 145 14.25 7.54 -26.17
C PHE A 145 15.09 8.56 -25.40
N THR A 146 15.10 9.78 -25.89
CA THR A 146 15.51 10.95 -25.12
C THR A 146 14.25 11.65 -24.60
N TRP A 147 14.09 11.67 -23.28
CA TRP A 147 13.01 12.40 -22.62
C TRP A 147 13.56 13.63 -21.91
N ASP A 148 12.85 14.73 -21.97
CA ASP A 148 13.08 15.87 -21.10
C ASP A 148 12.47 15.64 -19.70
N ALA A 149 12.74 16.55 -18.77
CA ALA A 149 12.21 16.47 -17.42
C ALA A 149 10.65 16.48 -17.38
N PRO A 150 9.94 17.36 -18.12
CA PRO A 150 8.49 17.33 -18.15
C PRO A 150 7.91 15.97 -18.58
N LYS A 151 8.47 15.33 -19.59
CA LYS A 151 8.00 14.02 -20.07
C LYS A 151 8.26 12.91 -19.04
N TYR A 152 9.43 12.93 -18.39
CA TYR A 152 9.70 11.99 -17.29
C TYR A 152 8.72 12.19 -16.13
N CYS A 153 8.49 13.44 -15.71
CA CYS A 153 7.53 13.79 -14.67
C CYS A 153 6.11 13.36 -15.02
N ALA A 154 5.66 13.59 -16.26
CA ALA A 154 4.36 13.14 -16.71
C ALA A 154 4.19 11.62 -16.62
N ASN A 155 5.25 10.86 -16.90
CA ASN A 155 5.23 9.40 -16.77
C ASN A 155 5.15 8.95 -15.30
N VAL A 156 5.83 9.67 -14.38
CA VAL A 156 5.70 9.44 -12.93
C VAL A 156 4.28 9.77 -12.46
N ALA A 157 3.76 10.94 -12.85
CA ALA A 157 2.43 11.42 -12.45
C ALA A 157 1.31 10.49 -12.95
N TYR A 158 1.39 10.03 -14.18
CA TYR A 158 0.33 9.21 -14.78
C TYR A 158 0.13 7.87 -14.05
N ALA A 159 1.19 7.23 -13.54
CA ALA A 159 1.04 6.05 -12.69
C ALA A 159 0.28 6.37 -11.38
N ALA A 160 0.57 7.53 -10.77
CA ALA A 160 -0.13 7.98 -9.57
C ALA A 160 -1.60 8.32 -9.85
N GLU A 161 -1.89 8.97 -10.97
CA GLU A 161 -3.26 9.28 -11.42
C GLU A 161 -4.08 8.00 -11.61
N ARG A 162 -3.53 6.99 -12.29
CA ARG A 162 -4.21 5.69 -12.47
C ARG A 162 -4.50 5.00 -11.14
N LEU A 163 -3.56 5.04 -10.20
CA LEU A 163 -3.80 4.51 -8.85
C LEU A 163 -4.90 5.28 -8.12
N GLN A 164 -4.92 6.61 -8.24
CA GLN A 164 -5.97 7.44 -7.65
C GLN A 164 -7.34 7.13 -8.25
N ASP A 165 -7.43 6.96 -9.58
CA ASP A 165 -8.67 6.58 -10.28
C ASP A 165 -9.25 5.27 -9.75
N PHE A 166 -8.39 4.27 -9.52
CA PHE A 166 -8.82 2.95 -9.05
C PHE A 166 -9.17 2.93 -7.56
N THR A 167 -8.40 3.65 -6.76
CA THR A 167 -8.47 3.55 -5.30
C THR A 167 -9.33 4.62 -4.66
N GLY A 168 -9.56 5.73 -5.34
CA GLY A 168 -10.12 6.96 -4.76
C GLY A 168 -9.23 7.64 -3.73
N LYS A 169 -7.99 7.11 -3.52
CA LYS A 169 -7.01 7.59 -2.55
C LYS A 169 -5.85 8.24 -3.28
N LYS A 170 -5.48 9.46 -2.88
CA LYS A 170 -4.31 10.14 -3.44
C LYS A 170 -3.04 9.35 -3.05
N PRO A 171 -2.23 8.90 -4.03
CA PRO A 171 -0.96 8.24 -3.75
C PRO A 171 0.02 9.18 -3.03
N LEU A 172 1.00 8.59 -2.34
CA LEU A 172 2.09 9.34 -1.75
C LEU A 172 2.87 10.08 -2.86
N PRO A 173 3.35 11.31 -2.61
CA PRO A 173 4.19 12.06 -3.55
C PRO A 173 5.61 11.47 -3.60
N LEU A 174 5.67 10.17 -3.82
CA LEU A 174 6.87 9.35 -3.87
C LEU A 174 6.93 8.58 -5.19
N PHE A 175 8.14 8.30 -5.64
CA PHE A 175 8.33 7.37 -6.76
C PHE A 175 9.55 6.48 -6.51
N ARG A 176 9.58 5.34 -7.17
CA ARG A 176 10.77 4.48 -7.27
C ARG A 176 11.18 4.39 -8.73
N ALA A 177 12.46 4.65 -9.00
CA ALA A 177 12.98 4.49 -10.35
C ALA A 177 13.16 3.01 -10.67
N PRO A 178 12.71 2.52 -11.85
CA PRO A 178 12.89 1.13 -12.28
C PRO A 178 14.33 0.66 -12.17
N GLY A 179 14.53 -0.51 -11.53
CA GLY A 179 15.84 -1.09 -11.25
C GLY A 179 16.73 -0.24 -10.32
N GLY A 180 16.18 0.74 -9.63
CA GLY A 180 16.90 1.63 -8.72
C GLY A 180 17.91 2.56 -9.42
N LYS A 181 17.91 2.62 -10.75
CA LYS A 181 18.90 3.38 -11.53
C LYS A 181 18.51 4.84 -11.64
N THR A 182 19.37 5.72 -11.15
CA THR A 182 19.12 7.16 -11.09
C THR A 182 20.39 7.98 -11.35
N SER A 183 20.22 9.29 -11.52
CA SER A 183 21.28 10.30 -11.42
C SER A 183 20.83 11.46 -10.56
N ALA A 184 21.75 12.25 -10.08
CA ALA A 184 21.43 13.47 -9.34
C ALA A 184 20.53 14.41 -10.16
N LYS A 185 20.75 14.50 -11.50
CA LYS A 185 19.96 15.31 -12.42
C LYS A 185 18.53 14.78 -12.55
N LEU A 186 18.33 13.46 -12.67
CA LEU A 186 17.02 12.83 -12.72
C LEU A 186 16.24 13.04 -11.43
N LEU A 187 16.90 12.82 -10.29
CA LEU A 187 16.28 13.02 -8.97
C LEU A 187 15.89 14.47 -8.72
N ALA A 188 16.73 15.43 -9.13
CA ALA A 188 16.39 16.85 -9.04
C ALA A 188 15.18 17.20 -9.90
N ALA A 189 15.09 16.67 -11.13
CA ALA A 189 13.94 16.86 -12.00
C ALA A 189 12.66 16.29 -11.41
N ALA A 190 12.67 15.04 -10.92
CA ALA A 190 11.52 14.43 -10.27
C ALA A 190 11.09 15.21 -9.03
N ARG A 191 12.04 15.69 -8.23
CA ARG A 191 11.76 16.50 -7.06
C ARG A 191 11.11 17.84 -7.41
N ALA A 192 11.54 18.47 -8.48
CA ALA A 192 10.94 19.72 -8.97
C ALA A 192 9.48 19.56 -9.41
N CYS A 193 9.06 18.38 -9.82
CA CYS A 193 7.65 18.07 -10.12
C CYS A 193 6.89 17.37 -8.97
N GLY A 194 7.42 17.44 -7.75
CA GLY A 194 6.69 17.04 -6.54
C GLY A 194 6.89 15.59 -6.12
N TYR A 195 7.87 14.85 -6.66
CA TYR A 195 8.09 13.45 -6.30
C TYR A 195 9.47 13.23 -5.67
N ALA A 196 9.50 12.64 -4.46
CA ALA A 196 10.73 12.17 -3.85
C ALA A 196 11.00 10.70 -4.22
N HIS A 197 12.26 10.40 -4.53
CA HIS A 197 12.67 9.02 -4.85
C HIS A 197 12.82 8.17 -3.59
N VAL A 198 12.38 6.93 -3.67
CA VAL A 198 12.53 5.90 -2.63
C VAL A 198 13.29 4.71 -3.20
N GLY A 199 14.46 4.43 -2.64
CA GLY A 199 15.19 3.18 -2.88
C GLY A 199 14.76 2.10 -1.88
N TRP A 200 15.70 1.20 -1.60
CA TRP A 200 15.61 0.19 -0.55
C TRP A 200 16.92 0.10 0.21
N SER A 201 16.89 -0.44 1.42
CA SER A 201 18.09 -0.67 2.22
C SER A 201 18.92 -1.81 1.62
N PRO A 202 20.24 -1.82 1.82
CA PRO A 202 21.08 -2.93 1.31
C PRO A 202 20.60 -4.31 1.80
N ALA A 203 20.18 -4.44 3.06
CA ALA A 203 19.59 -5.66 3.60
C ALA A 203 18.11 -5.84 3.18
N GLY A 204 17.48 -4.80 2.67
CA GLY A 204 16.08 -4.79 2.25
C GLY A 204 15.84 -5.33 0.85
N PHE A 205 16.87 -5.58 0.05
CA PHE A 205 16.73 -6.30 -1.21
C PHE A 205 16.43 -7.77 -0.92
N LEU A 206 15.16 -8.17 -1.08
CA LEU A 206 14.71 -9.51 -0.67
C LEU A 206 15.05 -10.59 -1.69
N GLY A 207 15.55 -10.22 -2.88
CA GLY A 207 16.10 -11.14 -3.88
C GLY A 207 15.07 -11.93 -4.67
N ASP A 208 13.80 -11.56 -4.59
CA ASP A 208 12.71 -12.24 -5.29
C ASP A 208 12.80 -12.14 -6.83
N GLU A 209 13.62 -11.23 -7.35
CA GLU A 209 13.93 -11.10 -8.79
C GLU A 209 15.16 -11.93 -9.24
N LEU A 210 15.88 -12.56 -8.31
CA LEU A 210 17.01 -13.42 -8.63
C LEU A 210 16.51 -14.78 -9.12
N SER A 211 17.32 -15.45 -9.95
CA SER A 211 17.00 -16.82 -10.40
C SER A 211 16.85 -17.78 -9.23
N SER A 212 15.83 -18.63 -9.26
CA SER A 212 15.60 -19.66 -8.24
C SER A 212 16.78 -20.64 -8.12
N GLU A 213 17.52 -20.85 -9.21
CA GLU A 213 18.65 -21.78 -9.28
C GLU A 213 19.87 -21.24 -8.50
N THR A 214 20.08 -19.93 -8.52
CA THR A 214 21.22 -19.30 -7.82
C THR A 214 20.84 -18.70 -6.47
N ALA A 215 19.56 -18.43 -6.26
CA ALA A 215 19.02 -17.83 -5.04
C ALA A 215 17.73 -18.54 -4.61
N PRO A 216 17.82 -19.77 -4.08
CA PRO A 216 16.63 -20.51 -3.63
C PRO A 216 15.91 -19.79 -2.50
N ASN A 217 14.59 -19.98 -2.40
CA ASN A 217 13.72 -19.31 -1.42
C ASN A 217 14.21 -19.44 0.01
N GLU A 218 14.70 -20.62 0.40
CA GLU A 218 15.23 -20.87 1.74
C GLU A 218 16.46 -20.00 2.07
N ALA A 219 17.38 -19.86 1.11
CA ALA A 219 18.57 -19.03 1.28
C ALA A 219 18.21 -17.55 1.39
N LEU A 220 17.23 -17.08 0.59
CA LEU A 220 16.72 -15.71 0.66
C LEU A 220 16.05 -15.42 2.00
N LEU A 221 15.21 -16.34 2.48
CA LEU A 221 14.57 -16.22 3.79
C LEU A 221 15.60 -16.13 4.92
N LYS A 222 16.58 -17.06 4.95
CA LYS A 222 17.63 -17.09 5.96
C LYS A 222 18.43 -15.79 5.97
N LYS A 223 18.85 -15.33 4.78
CA LYS A 223 19.58 -14.07 4.63
C LYS A 223 18.77 -12.88 5.14
N ALA A 224 17.52 -12.73 4.73
CA ALA A 224 16.66 -11.63 5.14
C ALA A 224 16.44 -11.63 6.67
N LEU A 225 16.14 -12.79 7.26
CA LEU A 225 16.00 -12.91 8.72
C LEU A 225 17.28 -12.57 9.47
N THR A 226 18.47 -12.78 8.88
CA THR A 226 19.76 -12.46 9.51
C THR A 226 20.11 -10.99 9.39
N ASP A 227 19.91 -10.38 8.22
CA ASP A 227 20.53 -9.11 7.85
C ASP A 227 19.64 -7.88 8.10
N ILE A 228 18.31 -8.04 8.09
CA ILE A 228 17.38 -6.93 8.25
C ILE A 228 17.50 -6.26 9.61
N ARG A 229 17.48 -4.92 9.61
CA ARG A 229 17.60 -4.04 10.77
C ARG A 229 16.43 -3.06 10.85
N THR A 230 16.24 -2.49 12.03
CA THR A 230 15.24 -1.44 12.29
C THR A 230 15.42 -0.27 11.33
N GLY A 231 14.33 0.18 10.71
CA GLY A 231 14.32 1.29 9.77
C GLY A 231 14.53 0.88 8.31
N ASP A 232 14.81 -0.40 8.03
CA ASP A 232 15.02 -0.86 6.66
C ASP A 232 13.77 -0.76 5.81
N ILE A 233 13.96 -0.29 4.56
CA ILE A 233 12.97 -0.35 3.48
C ILE A 233 13.22 -1.64 2.72
N LEU A 234 12.22 -2.52 2.71
CA LEU A 234 12.26 -3.83 2.10
C LEU A 234 11.59 -3.80 0.72
N LEU A 235 12.21 -4.43 -0.28
CA LEU A 235 11.72 -4.52 -1.65
C LEU A 235 11.40 -5.96 -2.02
N ALA A 236 10.18 -6.19 -2.47
CA ALA A 236 9.73 -7.36 -3.20
C ALA A 236 8.83 -6.94 -4.38
N HIS A 237 8.41 -7.90 -5.21
CA HIS A 237 7.59 -7.65 -6.39
C HIS A 237 6.29 -8.49 -6.37
N LEU A 238 5.30 -8.02 -7.10
CA LEU A 238 4.04 -8.75 -7.30
C LEU A 238 4.17 -9.79 -8.43
N GLY A 239 5.32 -10.46 -8.45
CA GLY A 239 5.68 -11.53 -9.35
C GLY A 239 6.70 -11.13 -10.42
N ILE A 240 7.68 -12.00 -10.64
CA ILE A 240 8.81 -11.80 -11.55
C ILE A 240 8.84 -12.88 -12.64
N TRP A 241 8.99 -12.47 -13.90
CA TRP A 241 8.95 -13.37 -15.06
C TRP A 241 10.08 -14.39 -15.10
N SER A 242 11.27 -14.02 -14.62
CA SER A 242 12.45 -14.87 -14.67
C SER A 242 12.53 -15.90 -13.55
N ARG A 243 11.67 -15.78 -12.52
CA ARG A 243 11.70 -16.69 -11.36
C ARG A 243 10.74 -17.87 -11.56
N LYS A 244 11.28 -19.10 -11.48
CA LYS A 244 10.49 -20.33 -11.61
C LYS A 244 9.71 -20.65 -10.34
N ASP A 245 10.35 -20.56 -9.16
CA ASP A 245 9.72 -20.80 -7.87
C ASP A 245 9.27 -19.48 -7.28
N ALA A 246 7.97 -19.27 -7.20
CA ALA A 246 7.42 -18.03 -6.68
C ALA A 246 7.96 -17.73 -5.27
N TRP A 247 8.50 -16.53 -5.08
CA TRP A 247 8.97 -16.06 -3.80
C TRP A 247 7.80 -15.87 -2.80
N ALA A 248 6.71 -15.28 -3.25
CA ALA A 248 5.48 -15.19 -2.49
C ALA A 248 4.47 -16.24 -2.98
N PRO A 249 3.79 -16.96 -2.07
CA PRO A 249 3.77 -16.79 -0.61
C PRO A 249 4.93 -17.50 0.14
N ALA A 250 5.73 -18.31 -0.53
CA ALA A 250 6.69 -19.23 0.10
C ALA A 250 7.65 -18.56 1.10
N VAL A 251 8.16 -17.36 0.77
CA VAL A 251 9.08 -16.61 1.65
C VAL A 251 8.36 -15.52 2.43
N LEU A 252 7.36 -14.88 1.86
CA LEU A 252 6.74 -13.68 2.42
C LEU A 252 6.17 -13.92 3.83
N GLU A 253 5.37 -14.95 4.02
CA GLU A 253 4.76 -15.20 5.31
C GLU A 253 5.76 -15.64 6.38
N PRO A 254 6.65 -16.62 6.15
CA PRO A 254 7.71 -16.96 7.10
C PRO A 254 8.62 -15.77 7.44
N LEU A 255 8.89 -14.89 6.48
CA LEU A 255 9.69 -13.68 6.73
C LEU A 255 8.96 -12.73 7.69
N ILE A 256 7.68 -12.43 7.43
CA ILE A 256 6.89 -11.55 8.29
C ILE A 256 6.80 -12.13 9.70
N VAL A 257 6.52 -13.42 9.85
CA VAL A 257 6.43 -14.09 11.14
C VAL A 257 7.75 -14.02 11.88
N GLY A 258 8.85 -14.43 11.26
CA GLY A 258 10.16 -14.44 11.91
C GLY A 258 10.68 -13.04 12.27
N LEU A 259 10.34 -12.00 11.47
CA LEU A 259 10.66 -10.62 11.82
C LEU A 259 9.83 -10.15 13.02
N LYS A 260 8.55 -10.47 13.09
CA LYS A 260 7.70 -10.15 14.25
C LYS A 260 8.18 -10.83 15.53
N GLU A 261 8.59 -12.09 15.47
CA GLU A 261 9.17 -12.83 16.60
C GLU A 261 10.45 -12.17 17.13
N ARG A 262 11.18 -11.48 16.26
CA ARG A 262 12.35 -10.65 16.62
C ARG A 262 11.97 -9.25 17.14
N GLY A 263 10.67 -8.98 17.29
CA GLY A 263 10.13 -7.73 17.82
C GLY A 263 10.04 -6.58 16.80
N PHE A 264 10.14 -6.86 15.50
CA PHE A 264 9.89 -5.88 14.47
C PHE A 264 8.39 -5.68 14.26
N CYS A 265 8.02 -4.50 13.80
CA CYS A 265 6.68 -4.14 13.36
C CYS A 265 6.76 -3.48 11.98
N PHE A 266 5.65 -3.51 11.26
CA PHE A 266 5.60 -3.03 9.88
C PHE A 266 4.78 -1.75 9.80
N GLU A 267 5.34 -0.73 9.14
CA GLU A 267 4.72 0.55 8.89
C GLU A 267 4.80 0.89 7.40
N THR A 268 3.92 1.80 6.94
CA THR A 268 4.00 2.32 5.58
C THR A 268 5.00 3.48 5.50
N LEU A 269 5.44 3.79 4.28
CA LEU A 269 6.37 4.92 4.05
C LEU A 269 5.79 6.27 4.46
N ARG A 270 4.48 6.38 4.71
CA ARG A 270 3.84 7.60 5.22
C ARG A 270 4.51 8.11 6.51
N VAL A 271 4.92 7.20 7.38
CA VAL A 271 5.55 7.55 8.67
C VAL A 271 7.06 7.36 8.68
N HIS A 272 7.68 7.04 7.53
CA HIS A 272 9.13 6.88 7.45
C HIS A 272 9.84 8.22 7.69
N PRO A 273 10.83 8.29 8.62
CA PRO A 273 11.46 9.55 9.03
C PRO A 273 12.03 10.40 7.88
N ALA A 274 12.60 9.75 6.85
CA ALA A 274 13.19 10.45 5.70
C ALA A 274 12.12 11.00 4.73
N TYR A 275 10.87 10.54 4.77
CA TYR A 275 9.85 10.90 3.78
C TYR A 275 8.63 11.60 4.38
N GLN A 276 8.32 11.42 5.67
CA GLN A 276 7.11 11.99 6.30
C GLN A 276 7.00 13.51 6.14
N GLY A 277 8.10 14.24 6.27
CA GLY A 277 8.11 15.70 6.06
C GLY A 277 7.84 16.09 4.61
N TRP A 278 8.40 15.34 3.65
CA TRP A 278 8.10 15.54 2.23
C TRP A 278 6.64 15.26 1.90
N ILE A 279 6.12 14.14 2.39
CA ILE A 279 4.73 13.71 2.19
C ILE A 279 3.76 14.76 2.74
N ALA A 280 4.00 15.26 3.95
CA ALA A 280 3.18 16.30 4.56
C ALA A 280 3.19 17.61 3.75
N ALA A 281 4.36 18.00 3.21
CA ALA A 281 4.51 19.23 2.43
C ALA A 281 3.89 19.16 1.03
N HIS A 282 3.72 17.96 0.45
CA HIS A 282 3.22 17.76 -0.92
C HIS A 282 1.82 17.13 -0.99
N GLY A 283 1.10 17.14 0.13
CA GLY A 283 -0.30 16.76 0.21
C GLY A 283 -0.56 15.27 0.03
N GLY A 284 0.31 14.45 0.60
CA GLY A 284 0.12 13.00 0.67
C GLY A 284 -0.79 12.57 1.81
#